data_6cb965cb6c3a423b67f9cb100df7aea0
#
_entry.id   6cb965cb6c3a423b67f9cb100df7aea0
#
_cell.length_a   1.000
_cell.length_b   1.000
_cell.length_c   1.000
_cell.angle_alpha   90.00
_cell.angle_beta   90.00
_cell.angle_gamma   90.00
#
_symmetry.space_group_name_H-M   'P 1'
#
loop_
_entity.id
_entity.type
_entity.pdbx_description
1 polymer ?
#
loop_
_entity_poly.entity_id
_entity_poly.type
_entity_poly.pdbx_seq_one_letter_code
_entity_poly.pdbx_strand_id
1 'polypeptide(L)'
;SVASRGLGDVYKRQTHNNPDEAWSDAAQQITPARLLEILQQLEVRQSDDPDAIYKNNIANLRHQIDELDNIILDTVAQRMKVALAIGELKKEHNVAVFQPDRWTQIKQNSLKHASNLGLSDDFVDKLFQAIHQESVTHQNKIMTKKNIK
;
A
#
# COMPACT_ATOMS: atom_id res chain seq x y z
N SER A 1 -18.66 10.34 -27.79
CA SER A 1 -18.48 8.90 -27.68
C SER A 1 -17.13 8.65 -27.06
N VAL A 2 -17.13 8.19 -25.82
CA VAL A 2 -15.88 7.76 -25.15
C VAL A 2 -15.56 6.38 -25.71
N ALA A 3 -14.66 6.36 -26.69
CA ALA A 3 -14.13 5.11 -27.21
C ALA A 3 -13.42 4.40 -26.06
N SER A 4 -13.82 3.15 -25.79
CA SER A 4 -13.15 2.26 -24.86
C SER A 4 -11.67 2.13 -25.24
N ARG A 5 -10.80 2.77 -24.48
CA ARG A 5 -9.36 2.56 -24.62
C ARG A 5 -9.06 1.19 -24.04
N GLY A 6 -9.03 0.18 -24.89
CA GLY A 6 -8.55 -1.13 -24.53
C GLY A 6 -7.07 -1.06 -24.11
N LEU A 7 -6.66 -1.92 -23.20
CA LEU A 7 -5.26 -2.03 -22.75
C LEU A 7 -4.25 -2.16 -23.91
N GLY A 8 -4.71 -2.63 -25.10
CA GLY A 8 -3.90 -2.72 -26.30
C GLY A 8 -3.50 -1.39 -26.92
N ASP A 9 -4.26 -0.31 -26.72
CA ASP A 9 -3.99 1.00 -27.34
C ASP A 9 -2.87 1.76 -26.64
N VAL A 10 -2.60 1.47 -25.39
CA VAL A 10 -1.56 2.14 -24.58
C VAL A 10 -0.16 1.81 -25.07
N TYR A 11 0.03 0.68 -25.74
CA TYR A 11 1.34 0.19 -26.18
C TYR A 11 1.58 0.27 -27.69
N LYS A 12 0.60 0.73 -28.46
CA LYS A 12 0.78 0.92 -29.91
C LYS A 12 1.53 2.21 -30.17
N ARG A 13 2.66 2.11 -30.89
CA ARG A 13 3.37 3.24 -31.47
C ARG A 13 3.42 3.03 -32.97
N GLN A 14 2.95 4.02 -33.72
CA GLN A 14 3.06 4.00 -35.17
C GLN A 14 4.37 4.65 -35.58
N THR A 15 4.98 4.13 -36.64
CA THR A 15 6.19 4.72 -37.21
C THR A 15 5.89 5.28 -38.58
N HIS A 16 6.44 6.46 -38.88
CA HIS A 16 6.34 7.11 -40.16
C HIS A 16 7.69 7.80 -40.49
N ASN A 17 8.12 7.76 -41.75
CA ASN A 17 9.40 8.37 -42.13
C ASN A 17 9.45 9.88 -41.86
N ASN A 18 8.30 10.54 -41.97
CA ASN A 18 8.13 11.96 -41.65
C ASN A 18 6.82 12.12 -40.85
N PRO A 19 6.85 11.99 -39.51
CA PRO A 19 5.65 12.04 -38.66
C PRO A 19 4.81 13.31 -38.86
N ASP A 20 5.43 14.44 -39.13
CA ASP A 20 4.73 15.73 -39.29
C ASP A 20 3.86 15.78 -40.56
N GLU A 21 4.13 14.93 -41.54
CA GLU A 21 3.36 14.79 -42.79
C GLU A 21 2.42 13.57 -42.75
N ALA A 22 2.26 12.92 -41.62
CA ALA A 22 1.37 11.77 -41.48
C ALA A 22 -0.11 12.18 -41.59
N TRP A 23 -0.89 11.39 -42.33
CA TRP A 23 -2.30 11.67 -42.61
C TRP A 23 -3.20 11.55 -41.36
N SER A 24 -2.74 10.90 -40.31
CA SER A 24 -3.45 10.79 -39.04
C SER A 24 -2.47 10.69 -37.86
N ASP A 25 -2.87 11.22 -36.72
CA ASP A 25 -2.20 11.06 -35.41
C ASP A 25 -0.68 11.41 -35.44
N ALA A 26 -0.27 12.41 -36.18
CA ALA A 26 1.12 12.85 -36.32
C ALA A 26 1.86 12.94 -34.96
N ALA A 27 1.19 13.51 -33.95
CA ALA A 27 1.75 13.66 -32.59
C ALA A 27 1.99 12.32 -31.84
N GLN A 28 1.43 11.22 -32.32
CA GLN A 28 1.61 9.90 -31.73
C GLN A 28 2.57 9.01 -32.51
N GLN A 29 3.07 9.49 -33.62
CA GLN A 29 3.98 8.75 -34.47
C GLN A 29 5.43 9.13 -34.18
N ILE A 30 6.33 8.19 -34.42
CA ILE A 30 7.77 8.38 -34.27
C ILE A 30 8.49 7.90 -35.51
N THR A 31 9.68 8.44 -35.75
CA THR A 31 10.52 7.95 -36.87
C THR A 31 11.06 6.56 -36.59
N PRO A 32 11.37 5.75 -37.64
CA PRO A 32 12.02 4.45 -37.46
C PRO A 32 13.34 4.55 -36.71
N ALA A 33 14.12 5.60 -36.87
CA ALA A 33 15.35 5.84 -36.13
C ALA A 33 15.05 6.00 -34.60
N ARG A 34 14.03 6.78 -34.26
CA ARG A 34 13.63 6.97 -32.87
C ARG A 34 13.09 5.68 -32.25
N LEU A 35 12.34 4.87 -33.02
CA LEU A 35 11.91 3.55 -32.56
C LEU A 35 13.11 2.65 -32.25
N LEU A 36 14.12 2.64 -33.10
CA LEU A 36 15.33 1.84 -32.90
C LEU A 36 16.06 2.24 -31.61
N GLU A 37 16.22 3.54 -31.37
CA GLU A 37 16.78 4.06 -30.11
C GLU A 37 16.00 3.57 -28.88
N ILE A 38 14.67 3.63 -28.93
CA ILE A 38 13.80 3.18 -27.85
C ILE A 38 13.99 1.66 -27.64
N LEU A 39 14.01 0.87 -28.71
CA LEU A 39 14.19 -0.58 -28.63
C LEU A 39 15.55 -0.96 -28.06
N GLN A 40 16.61 -0.21 -28.37
CA GLN A 40 17.94 -0.44 -27.80
C GLN A 40 18.03 -0.10 -26.31
N GLN A 41 17.16 0.78 -25.81
CA GLN A 41 17.08 1.17 -24.41
C GLN A 41 16.11 0.28 -23.61
N LEU A 42 15.33 -0.58 -24.27
CA LEU A 42 14.40 -1.49 -23.61
C LEU A 42 15.17 -2.63 -22.92
N GLU A 43 15.20 -2.57 -21.62
CA GLU A 43 15.55 -3.74 -20.81
C GLU A 43 14.33 -4.67 -20.67
N VAL A 44 14.33 -5.76 -21.42
CA VAL A 44 13.30 -6.79 -21.28
C VAL A 44 13.60 -7.55 -19.99
N ARG A 45 12.86 -7.25 -18.92
CA ARG A 45 12.92 -8.04 -17.70
C ARG A 45 12.19 -9.36 -17.94
N GLN A 46 12.92 -10.45 -17.87
CA GLN A 46 12.31 -11.78 -17.92
C GLN A 46 11.52 -12.01 -16.62
N SER A 47 10.29 -12.49 -16.74
CA SER A 47 9.46 -12.82 -15.58
C SER A 47 9.96 -14.05 -14.81
N ASP A 48 10.69 -14.93 -15.49
CA ASP A 48 11.25 -16.15 -14.93
C ASP A 48 12.74 -16.24 -15.24
N ASP A 49 13.58 -16.01 -14.22
CA ASP A 49 15.00 -16.27 -14.32
C ASP A 49 15.24 -17.79 -14.20
N PRO A 50 15.90 -18.44 -15.18
CA PRO A 50 16.20 -19.86 -15.12
C PRO A 50 17.24 -20.24 -14.05
N ASP A 51 17.92 -19.26 -13.45
CA ASP A 51 18.96 -19.53 -12.46
C ASP A 51 18.36 -20.07 -11.14
N ALA A 52 18.70 -21.31 -10.81
CA ALA A 52 18.26 -21.97 -9.58
C ALA A 52 18.70 -21.22 -8.31
N ILE A 53 19.87 -20.56 -8.34
CA ILE A 53 20.40 -19.77 -7.22
C ILE A 53 19.51 -18.55 -6.98
N TYR A 54 19.15 -17.83 -8.04
CA TYR A 54 18.25 -16.71 -7.95
C TYR A 54 16.86 -17.11 -7.38
N LYS A 55 16.28 -18.20 -7.90
CA LYS A 55 15.00 -18.72 -7.42
C LYS A 55 15.03 -19.07 -5.94
N ASN A 56 16.07 -19.72 -5.48
CA ASN A 56 16.25 -20.05 -4.06
C ASN A 56 16.41 -18.79 -3.20
N ASN A 57 17.20 -17.81 -3.64
CA ASN A 57 17.40 -16.57 -2.91
C ASN A 57 16.10 -15.77 -2.79
N ILE A 58 15.34 -15.67 -3.87
CA ILE A 58 14.03 -15.01 -3.86
C ILE A 58 13.02 -15.75 -2.96
N ALA A 59 13.00 -17.08 -3.00
CA ALA A 59 12.14 -17.87 -2.13
C ALA A 59 12.45 -17.62 -0.65
N ASN A 60 13.75 -17.61 -0.29
CA ASN A 60 14.18 -17.32 1.08
C ASN A 60 13.79 -15.89 1.53
N LEU A 61 13.95 -14.89 0.67
CA LEU A 61 13.57 -13.51 0.99
C LEU A 61 12.04 -13.36 1.14
N ARG A 62 11.27 -14.04 0.30
CA ARG A 62 9.80 -14.08 0.43
C ARG A 62 9.37 -14.75 1.73
N HIS A 63 10.01 -15.86 2.10
CA HIS A 63 9.74 -16.51 3.38
C HIS A 63 10.00 -15.57 4.57
N GLN A 64 11.11 -14.81 4.54
CA GLN A 64 11.38 -13.80 5.58
C GLN A 64 10.30 -12.70 5.64
N ILE A 65 9.76 -12.28 4.48
CA ILE A 65 8.63 -11.34 4.44
C ILE A 65 7.39 -11.97 5.10
N ASP A 66 7.06 -13.21 4.75
CA ASP A 66 5.90 -13.93 5.31
C ASP A 66 6.01 -14.06 6.84
N GLU A 67 7.21 -14.33 7.38
CA GLU A 67 7.46 -14.37 8.82
C GLU A 67 7.25 -12.99 9.48
N LEU A 68 7.77 -11.92 8.85
CA LEU A 68 7.58 -10.54 9.35
C LEU A 68 6.11 -10.11 9.29
N ASP A 69 5.38 -10.48 8.25
CA ASP A 69 3.95 -10.21 8.13
C ASP A 69 3.15 -10.90 9.25
N ASN A 70 3.49 -12.14 9.60
CA ASN A 70 2.90 -12.83 10.73
C ASN A 70 3.19 -12.09 12.06
N ILE A 71 4.42 -11.62 12.27
CA ILE A 71 4.79 -10.85 13.47
C ILE A 71 3.98 -9.54 13.54
N ILE A 72 3.78 -8.86 12.42
CA ILE A 72 2.96 -7.65 12.33
C ILE A 72 1.52 -7.97 12.75
N LEU A 73 0.91 -9.03 12.19
CA LEU A 73 -0.45 -9.44 12.53
C LEU A 73 -0.60 -9.80 14.00
N ASP A 74 0.34 -10.57 14.55
CA ASP A 74 0.34 -10.93 15.97
C ASP A 74 0.45 -9.71 16.88
N THR A 75 1.33 -8.76 16.52
CA THR A 75 1.50 -7.51 17.26
C THR A 75 0.24 -6.65 17.22
N VAL A 76 -0.40 -6.55 16.06
CA VAL A 76 -1.69 -5.84 15.94
C VAL A 76 -2.77 -6.54 16.74
N ALA A 77 -2.84 -7.87 16.73
CA ALA A 77 -3.80 -8.65 17.53
C ALA A 77 -3.59 -8.42 19.03
N GLN A 78 -2.35 -8.43 19.51
CA GLN A 78 -2.04 -8.10 20.91
C GLN A 78 -2.47 -6.67 21.26
N ARG A 79 -2.21 -5.70 20.38
CA ARG A 79 -2.66 -4.32 20.56
C ARG A 79 -4.19 -4.22 20.63
N MET A 80 -4.92 -5.01 19.85
CA MET A 80 -6.39 -5.05 19.94
C MET A 80 -6.89 -5.61 21.27
N LYS A 81 -6.22 -6.61 21.83
CA LYS A 81 -6.55 -7.12 23.20
C LYS A 81 -6.40 -6.02 24.25
N VAL A 82 -5.33 -5.23 24.19
CA VAL A 82 -5.14 -4.08 25.09
C VAL A 82 -6.21 -3.00 24.85
N ALA A 83 -6.56 -2.73 23.60
CA ALA A 83 -7.63 -1.78 23.27
C ALA A 83 -9.00 -2.21 23.80
N LEU A 84 -9.29 -3.51 23.80
CA LEU A 84 -10.50 -4.09 24.41
C LEU A 84 -10.52 -3.86 25.94
N ALA A 85 -9.43 -4.17 26.64
CA ALA A 85 -9.32 -3.93 28.08
C ALA A 85 -9.51 -2.46 28.45
N ILE A 86 -8.95 -1.54 27.64
CA ILE A 86 -9.20 -0.09 27.78
C ILE A 86 -10.69 0.23 27.58
N GLY A 87 -11.34 -0.42 26.61
CA GLY A 87 -12.77 -0.26 26.36
C GLY A 87 -13.64 -0.67 27.55
N GLU A 88 -13.31 -1.76 28.23
CA GLU A 88 -13.99 -2.21 29.43
C GLU A 88 -13.84 -1.21 30.57
N LEU A 89 -12.62 -0.75 30.84
CA LEU A 89 -12.38 0.29 31.86
C LEU A 89 -13.12 1.60 31.57
N LYS A 90 -13.15 2.03 30.30
CA LYS A 90 -13.92 3.21 29.89
C LYS A 90 -15.41 3.03 30.13
N LYS A 91 -15.94 1.84 29.86
CA LYS A 91 -17.34 1.50 30.12
C LYS A 91 -17.68 1.56 31.61
N GLU A 92 -16.82 0.98 32.46
CA GLU A 92 -17.01 1.01 33.92
C GLU A 92 -17.03 2.45 34.47
N HIS A 93 -16.17 3.31 33.92
CA HIS A 93 -16.06 4.70 34.38
C HIS A 93 -16.87 5.71 33.55
N ASN A 94 -17.71 5.24 32.61
CA ASN A 94 -18.51 6.09 31.73
C ASN A 94 -17.71 7.14 30.95
N VAL A 95 -16.53 6.75 30.44
CA VAL A 95 -15.62 7.61 29.68
C VAL A 95 -15.81 7.39 28.18
N ALA A 96 -15.75 8.45 27.39
CA ALA A 96 -15.89 8.39 25.93
C ALA A 96 -14.79 7.53 25.28
N VAL A 97 -15.17 6.72 24.29
CA VAL A 97 -14.23 5.86 23.54
C VAL A 97 -13.20 6.70 22.82
N PHE A 98 -13.65 7.68 22.04
CA PHE A 98 -12.76 8.54 21.27
C PHE A 98 -12.22 9.70 22.12
N GLN A 99 -10.90 9.86 22.12
CA GLN A 99 -10.17 10.91 22.83
C GLN A 99 -9.23 11.61 21.83
N PRO A 100 -9.58 12.80 21.31
CA PRO A 100 -8.82 13.50 20.28
C PRO A 100 -7.35 13.74 20.63
N ASP A 101 -7.08 14.16 21.87
CA ASP A 101 -5.72 14.44 22.33
C ASP A 101 -4.83 13.19 22.30
N ARG A 102 -5.40 12.05 22.69
CA ARG A 102 -4.69 10.76 22.65
C ARG A 102 -4.38 10.35 21.22
N TRP A 103 -5.31 10.57 20.29
CA TRP A 103 -5.09 10.29 18.87
C TRP A 103 -3.95 11.15 18.31
N THR A 104 -3.95 12.45 18.61
CA THR A 104 -2.89 13.37 18.19
C THR A 104 -1.52 12.93 18.70
N GLN A 105 -1.41 12.52 19.98
CA GLN A 105 -0.17 11.98 20.54
C GLN A 105 0.32 10.72 19.83
N ILE A 106 -0.59 9.77 19.55
CA ILE A 106 -0.24 8.54 18.83
C ILE A 106 0.35 8.89 17.48
N LYS A 107 -0.33 9.75 16.72
CA LYS A 107 0.09 10.17 15.38
C LYS A 107 1.49 10.81 15.42
N GLN A 108 1.71 11.77 16.29
CA GLN A 108 3.00 12.48 16.41
C GLN A 108 4.12 11.52 16.78
N ASN A 109 3.90 10.64 17.76
CA ASN A 109 4.91 9.68 18.22
C ASN A 109 5.25 8.66 17.12
N SER A 110 4.24 8.19 16.39
CA SER A 110 4.43 7.23 15.31
C SER A 110 5.22 7.82 14.15
N LEU A 111 4.90 9.03 13.71
CA LEU A 111 5.63 9.73 12.66
C LEU A 111 7.08 10.00 13.05
N LYS A 112 7.31 10.47 14.28
CA LYS A 112 8.66 10.68 14.79
C LYS A 112 9.49 9.40 14.83
N HIS A 113 8.89 8.29 15.22
CA HIS A 113 9.58 6.99 15.24
C HIS A 113 9.85 6.47 13.83
N ALA A 114 8.88 6.59 12.95
CA ALA A 114 8.94 6.13 11.56
C ALA A 114 10.06 6.79 10.75
N SER A 115 10.31 8.08 10.97
CA SER A 115 11.39 8.80 10.29
C SER A 115 12.76 8.20 10.57
N ASN A 116 12.99 7.63 11.76
CA ASN A 116 14.22 6.93 12.10
C ASN A 116 14.33 5.54 11.46
N LEU A 117 13.21 4.99 10.98
CA LEU A 117 13.12 3.66 10.36
C LEU A 117 13.06 3.72 8.83
N GLY A 118 13.12 4.90 8.22
CA GLY A 118 13.03 5.09 6.78
C GLY A 118 11.65 4.83 6.19
N LEU A 119 10.60 4.85 7.01
CA LEU A 119 9.21 4.71 6.57
C LEU A 119 8.63 6.08 6.19
N SER A 120 7.84 6.12 5.11
CA SER A 120 7.21 7.37 4.68
C SER A 120 6.06 7.78 5.62
N ASP A 121 5.91 9.09 5.85
CA ASP A 121 4.87 9.64 6.71
C ASP A 121 3.47 9.27 6.24
N ASP A 122 3.22 9.28 4.93
CA ASP A 122 1.93 8.89 4.34
C ASP A 122 1.56 7.43 4.64
N PHE A 123 2.53 6.52 4.51
CA PHE A 123 2.33 5.11 4.86
C PHE A 123 2.00 4.95 6.35
N VAL A 124 2.78 5.58 7.22
CA VAL A 124 2.60 5.47 8.67
C VAL A 124 1.30 6.09 9.14
N ASP A 125 0.90 7.24 8.57
CA ASP A 125 -0.39 7.87 8.88
C ASP A 125 -1.56 6.94 8.52
N LYS A 126 -1.58 6.39 7.32
CA LYS A 126 -2.62 5.43 6.87
C LYS A 126 -2.67 4.17 7.72
N LEU A 127 -1.51 3.60 8.04
CA LEU A 127 -1.42 2.41 8.87
C LEU A 127 -2.01 2.64 10.27
N PHE A 128 -1.57 3.70 10.94
CA PHE A 128 -2.04 4.00 12.29
C PHE A 128 -3.49 4.46 12.31
N GLN A 129 -3.97 5.11 11.26
CA GLN A 129 -5.39 5.44 11.10
C GLN A 129 -6.24 4.17 11.01
N ALA A 130 -5.85 3.17 10.22
CA ALA A 130 -6.55 1.90 10.12
C ALA A 130 -6.56 1.15 11.46
N ILE A 131 -5.41 1.04 12.13
CA ILE A 131 -5.28 0.41 13.44
C ILE A 131 -6.12 1.13 14.50
N HIS A 132 -6.16 2.46 14.48
CA HIS A 132 -6.97 3.25 15.41
C HIS A 132 -8.46 3.02 15.18
N GLN A 133 -8.89 3.06 13.92
CA GLN A 133 -10.29 2.81 13.55
C GLN A 133 -10.76 1.44 14.02
N GLU A 134 -9.96 0.41 13.86
CA GLU A 134 -10.26 -0.94 14.35
C GLU A 134 -10.35 -0.97 15.88
N SER A 135 -9.44 -0.29 16.58
CA SER A 135 -9.49 -0.16 18.04
C SER A 135 -10.77 0.48 18.53
N VAL A 136 -11.21 1.58 17.90
CA VAL A 136 -12.45 2.29 18.22
C VAL A 136 -13.66 1.40 17.93
N THR A 137 -13.66 0.66 16.83
CA THR A 137 -14.72 -0.29 16.46
C THR A 137 -14.88 -1.37 17.54
N HIS A 138 -13.77 -1.94 18.01
CA HIS A 138 -13.76 -2.93 19.08
C HIS A 138 -14.27 -2.36 20.39
N GLN A 139 -13.83 -1.18 20.81
CA GLN A 139 -14.30 -0.53 22.04
C GLN A 139 -15.80 -0.19 21.98
N ASN A 140 -16.29 0.30 20.82
CA ASN A 140 -17.71 0.57 20.64
C ASN A 140 -18.60 -0.68 20.77
N LYS A 141 -18.13 -1.84 20.27
CA LYS A 141 -18.83 -3.12 20.47
C LYS A 141 -18.97 -3.50 21.95
N ILE A 142 -18.00 -3.15 22.79
CA ILE A 142 -18.08 -3.36 24.24
C ILE A 142 -19.07 -2.39 24.88
N MET A 143 -19.02 -1.11 24.48
CA MET A 143 -19.96 -0.09 25.00
C MET A 143 -21.42 -0.45 24.72
N THR A 144 -21.70 -1.01 23.53
CA THR A 144 -23.06 -1.36 23.12
C THR A 144 -23.57 -2.70 23.68
N LYS A 145 -22.72 -3.58 24.19
CA LYS A 145 -23.15 -4.80 24.86
C LYS A 145 -23.90 -4.40 26.15
N LYS A 146 -25.24 -4.52 26.15
CA LYS A 146 -26.06 -4.43 27.37
C LYS A 146 -25.57 -5.49 28.38
N ASN A 147 -25.33 -5.07 29.62
CA ASN A 147 -25.17 -6.01 30.69
C ASN A 147 -26.51 -6.75 30.84
N ILE A 148 -26.63 -7.93 30.24
CA ILE A 148 -27.70 -8.87 30.54
C ILE A 148 -27.33 -9.46 31.91
N LYS A 149 -27.90 -8.88 32.96
CA LYS A 149 -27.94 -9.51 34.29
C LYS A 149 -29.06 -10.50 34.32
#